data_4851380ac185674fd82fb6a343f48d26
#
_entry.id   4851380ac185674fd82fb6a343f48d26
#
_cell.length_a   1.000
_cell.length_b   1.000
_cell.length_c   1.000
_cell.angle_alpha   90.00
_cell.angle_beta   90.00
_cell.angle_gamma   90.00
#
_symmetry.space_group_name_H-M   'P 1'
#
loop_
_entity.id
_entity.type
_entity.pdbx_description
1 polymer ?
#
loop_
_entity_poly.entity_id
_entity_poly.type
_entity_poly.pdbx_seq_one_letter_code
_entity_poly.pdbx_strand_id
1 'polypeptide(L)'
;MKRHDLADCELLKQYLNGNTASLEVLINRYKNRVFSYIMMVVKNRELAEDIFQDTFVKVVRSLDNGTYRDDGKFCPWVMRIAHNLIIDHYRRAKHMQVVSGDDDDKNIFNTIGIFDSNVEDKYLNKQRHLDLRKLIDLLPDDQCAVVKYRYVYDMSFKEIADLTGVSINTALGRMRYALINLRKMITQKDLVKI
;
A
#
# COMPACT_ATOMS: atom_id res chain seq x y z
N MET A 1 -18.67 -24.93 5.01
CA MET A 1 -17.63 -24.06 4.45
C MET A 1 -17.42 -22.90 5.44
N LYS A 2 -16.22 -22.71 5.95
CA LYS A 2 -15.94 -21.59 6.88
C LYS A 2 -15.97 -20.29 6.08
N ARG A 3 -16.67 -19.27 6.58
CA ARG A 3 -16.80 -17.94 5.91
C ARG A 3 -15.44 -17.28 5.57
N HIS A 4 -14.36 -17.69 6.21
CA HIS A 4 -13.00 -17.19 5.97
C HIS A 4 -12.40 -17.62 4.62
N ASP A 5 -12.95 -18.67 3.98
CA ASP A 5 -12.41 -19.23 2.73
C ASP A 5 -13.09 -18.65 1.47
N LEU A 6 -14.11 -17.79 1.65
CA LEU A 6 -14.81 -17.16 0.53
C LEU A 6 -13.95 -16.08 -0.14
N ALA A 7 -14.08 -15.96 -1.47
CA ALA A 7 -13.45 -14.88 -2.21
C ALA A 7 -14.03 -13.51 -1.82
N ASP A 8 -13.24 -12.44 -1.97
CA ASP A 8 -13.66 -11.08 -1.62
C ASP A 8 -14.94 -10.66 -2.38
N CYS A 9 -15.03 -11.00 -3.66
CA CYS A 9 -16.20 -10.70 -4.49
C CYS A 9 -17.49 -11.36 -3.95
N GLU A 10 -17.38 -12.56 -3.40
CA GLU A 10 -18.53 -13.26 -2.83
C GLU A 10 -18.96 -12.63 -1.49
N LEU A 11 -18.00 -12.26 -0.65
CA LEU A 11 -18.27 -11.54 0.60
C LEU A 11 -18.89 -10.17 0.35
N LEU A 12 -18.43 -9.46 -0.69
CA LEU A 12 -19.00 -8.17 -1.10
C LEU A 12 -20.44 -8.32 -1.60
N LYS A 13 -20.73 -9.33 -2.43
CA LYS A 13 -22.11 -9.62 -2.88
C LYS A 13 -23.03 -9.92 -1.70
N GLN A 14 -22.56 -10.73 -0.74
CA GLN A 14 -23.34 -11.02 0.46
C GLN A 14 -23.62 -9.77 1.30
N TYR A 15 -22.64 -8.89 1.42
CA TYR A 15 -22.81 -7.60 2.11
C TYR A 15 -23.84 -6.72 1.43
N LEU A 16 -23.76 -6.55 0.10
CA LEU A 16 -24.71 -5.77 -0.68
C LEU A 16 -26.14 -6.36 -0.64
N ASN A 17 -26.28 -7.65 -0.36
CA ASN A 17 -27.56 -8.33 -0.12
C ASN A 17 -28.02 -8.25 1.36
N GLY A 18 -27.38 -7.40 2.18
CA GLY A 18 -27.78 -7.14 3.56
C GLY A 18 -27.06 -7.98 4.63
N ASN A 19 -26.12 -8.84 4.27
CA ASN A 19 -25.33 -9.62 5.24
C ASN A 19 -24.13 -8.83 5.75
N THR A 20 -24.32 -8.04 6.79
CA THR A 20 -23.27 -7.21 7.42
C THR A 20 -22.08 -8.02 7.96
N ALA A 21 -22.29 -9.27 8.39
CA ALA A 21 -21.23 -10.14 8.87
C ALA A 21 -20.18 -10.47 7.78
N SER A 22 -20.53 -10.39 6.50
CA SER A 22 -19.59 -10.60 5.39
C SER A 22 -18.59 -9.45 5.27
N LEU A 23 -18.99 -8.21 5.57
CA LEU A 23 -18.09 -7.06 5.61
C LEU A 23 -17.13 -7.16 6.81
N GLU A 24 -17.59 -7.64 7.95
CA GLU A 24 -16.73 -7.88 9.11
C GLU A 24 -15.59 -8.88 8.77
N VAL A 25 -15.90 -9.92 8.02
CA VAL A 25 -14.87 -10.87 7.53
C VAL A 25 -13.84 -10.18 6.65
N LEU A 26 -14.27 -9.32 5.71
CA LEU A 26 -13.37 -8.53 4.86
C LEU A 26 -12.49 -7.58 5.66
N ILE A 27 -13.08 -6.84 6.60
CA ILE A 27 -12.34 -5.93 7.49
C ILE A 27 -11.29 -6.73 8.28
N ASN A 28 -11.70 -7.84 8.91
CA ASN A 28 -10.78 -8.68 9.70
C ASN A 28 -9.65 -9.27 8.85
N ARG A 29 -9.91 -9.59 7.56
CA ARG A 29 -8.91 -10.09 6.61
C ARG A 29 -7.82 -9.05 6.33
N TYR A 30 -8.17 -7.77 6.21
CA TYR A 30 -7.26 -6.73 5.74
C TYR A 30 -6.83 -5.72 6.80
N LYS A 31 -7.49 -5.68 7.98
CA LYS A 31 -7.21 -4.68 9.03
C LYS A 31 -5.74 -4.57 9.40
N ASN A 32 -5.04 -5.69 9.59
CA ASN A 32 -3.64 -5.69 9.99
C ASN A 32 -2.75 -5.11 8.89
N ARG A 33 -3.04 -5.42 7.62
CA ARG A 33 -2.29 -4.90 6.48
C ARG A 33 -2.50 -3.41 6.31
N VAL A 34 -3.74 -2.94 6.41
CA VAL A 34 -4.09 -1.52 6.30
C VAL A 34 -3.47 -0.74 7.46
N PHE A 35 -3.62 -1.22 8.70
CA PHE A 35 -3.06 -0.56 9.88
C PHE A 35 -1.54 -0.49 9.85
N SER A 36 -0.87 -1.59 9.49
CA SER A 36 0.59 -1.63 9.36
C SER A 36 1.09 -0.66 8.30
N TYR A 37 0.37 -0.51 7.18
CA TYR A 37 0.70 0.47 6.16
C TYR A 37 0.58 1.90 6.70
N ILE A 38 -0.54 2.25 7.34
CA ILE A 38 -0.75 3.58 7.90
C ILE A 38 0.34 3.88 8.96
N MET A 39 0.55 2.97 9.91
CA MET A 39 1.58 3.11 10.96
C MET A 39 2.97 3.36 10.40
N MET A 40 3.30 2.65 9.32
CA MET A 40 4.59 2.77 8.66
C MET A 40 4.81 4.19 8.09
N VAL A 41 3.76 4.79 7.54
CA VAL A 41 3.84 6.10 6.91
C VAL A 41 3.77 7.22 7.95
N VAL A 42 2.79 7.16 8.87
CA VAL A 42 2.57 8.27 9.82
C VAL A 42 3.45 8.19 11.07
N LYS A 43 3.98 7.00 11.42
CA LYS A 43 4.88 6.77 12.58
C LYS A 43 4.33 7.27 13.94
N ASN A 44 3.06 7.60 14.00
CA ASN A 44 2.34 8.02 15.19
C ASN A 44 1.13 7.12 15.35
N ARG A 45 1.00 6.47 16.52
CA ARG A 45 -0.02 5.46 16.76
C ARG A 45 -1.43 6.06 16.81
N GLU A 46 -1.61 7.18 17.51
CA GLU A 46 -2.91 7.84 17.66
C GLU A 46 -3.43 8.28 16.28
N LEU A 47 -2.58 8.97 15.53
CA LEU A 47 -2.91 9.38 14.16
C LEU A 47 -3.19 8.19 13.24
N ALA A 48 -2.45 7.08 13.42
CA ALA A 48 -2.69 5.88 12.61
C ALA A 48 -4.03 5.22 12.96
N GLU A 49 -4.43 5.21 14.22
CA GLU A 49 -5.73 4.71 14.66
C GLU A 49 -6.87 5.56 14.09
N ASP A 50 -6.74 6.88 14.09
CA ASP A 50 -7.72 7.80 13.51
C ASP A 50 -7.87 7.60 11.99
N ILE A 51 -6.75 7.59 11.26
CA ILE A 51 -6.76 7.36 9.80
C ILE A 51 -7.30 5.97 9.46
N PHE A 52 -7.00 4.97 10.28
CA PHE A 52 -7.52 3.62 10.10
C PHE A 52 -9.05 3.58 10.25
N GLN A 53 -9.61 4.21 11.27
CA GLN A 53 -11.05 4.31 11.47
C GLN A 53 -11.71 5.07 10.31
N ASP A 54 -11.17 6.21 9.94
CA ASP A 54 -11.65 7.01 8.80
C ASP A 54 -11.62 6.23 7.48
N THR A 55 -10.59 5.39 7.29
CA THR A 55 -10.47 4.52 6.12
C THR A 55 -11.67 3.59 6.02
N PHE A 56 -12.00 2.87 7.09
CA PHE A 56 -13.10 1.91 7.05
C PHE A 56 -14.47 2.59 7.05
N VAL A 57 -14.61 3.76 7.67
CA VAL A 57 -15.83 4.57 7.52
C VAL A 57 -16.06 4.97 6.07
N LYS A 58 -15.01 5.40 5.34
CA LYS A 58 -15.10 5.71 3.91
C LYS A 58 -15.38 4.46 3.07
N VAL A 59 -14.77 3.31 3.41
CA VAL A 59 -15.04 2.03 2.76
C VAL A 59 -16.53 1.69 2.84
N VAL A 60 -17.09 1.68 4.06
CA VAL A 60 -18.52 1.39 4.31
C VAL A 60 -19.41 2.33 3.50
N ARG A 61 -19.20 3.63 3.63
CA ARG A 61 -19.99 4.64 2.88
C ARG A 61 -19.92 4.44 1.36
N SER A 62 -18.74 4.09 0.84
CA SER A 62 -18.60 3.88 -0.60
C SER A 62 -19.28 2.61 -1.08
N LEU A 63 -19.33 1.57 -0.27
CA LEU A 63 -20.06 0.34 -0.56
C LEU A 63 -21.58 0.60 -0.52
N ASP A 64 -22.07 1.27 0.52
CA ASP A 64 -23.51 1.58 0.70
C ASP A 64 -24.04 2.50 -0.40
N ASN A 65 -23.23 3.46 -0.85
CA ASN A 65 -23.58 4.38 -1.94
C ASN A 65 -23.39 3.76 -3.34
N GLY A 66 -22.95 2.50 -3.45
CA GLY A 66 -22.73 1.83 -4.73
C GLY A 66 -21.61 2.45 -5.59
N THR A 67 -20.72 3.25 -5.00
CA THR A 67 -19.62 3.89 -5.75
C THR A 67 -18.43 2.96 -5.98
N TYR A 68 -18.35 1.86 -5.23
CA TYR A 68 -17.34 0.82 -5.43
C TYR A 68 -17.76 -0.11 -6.58
N ARG A 69 -16.84 -0.33 -7.54
CA ARG A 69 -16.98 -1.37 -8.57
C ARG A 69 -16.06 -2.53 -8.20
N ASP A 70 -16.63 -3.73 -8.12
CA ASP A 70 -15.86 -4.93 -7.78
C ASP A 70 -15.08 -5.44 -9.01
N ASP A 71 -13.82 -4.98 -9.11
CA ASP A 71 -12.85 -5.44 -10.10
C ASP A 71 -11.98 -6.60 -9.55
N GLY A 72 -12.38 -7.23 -8.45
CA GLY A 72 -11.56 -8.22 -7.74
C GLY A 72 -10.34 -7.61 -7.00
N LYS A 73 -10.32 -6.29 -6.80
CA LYS A 73 -9.21 -5.53 -6.23
C LYS A 73 -9.58 -4.80 -4.93
N PHE A 74 -10.35 -5.47 -4.06
CA PHE A 74 -10.83 -4.85 -2.83
C PHE A 74 -9.70 -4.31 -1.94
N CYS A 75 -8.68 -5.11 -1.65
CA CYS A 75 -7.57 -4.68 -0.79
C CYS A 75 -6.79 -3.48 -1.38
N PRO A 76 -6.35 -3.49 -2.66
CA PRO A 76 -5.76 -2.30 -3.30
C PRO A 76 -6.64 -1.05 -3.22
N TRP A 77 -7.94 -1.19 -3.37
CA TRP A 77 -8.86 -0.07 -3.27
C TRP A 77 -8.94 0.50 -1.85
N VAL A 78 -9.03 -0.34 -0.81
CA VAL A 78 -8.97 0.10 0.59
C VAL A 78 -7.64 0.79 0.90
N MET A 79 -6.52 0.24 0.41
CA MET A 79 -5.19 0.84 0.57
C MET A 79 -5.10 2.23 -0.07
N ARG A 80 -5.74 2.45 -1.22
CA ARG A 80 -5.82 3.76 -1.87
C ARG A 80 -6.61 4.77 -1.03
N ILE A 81 -7.71 4.34 -0.40
CA ILE A 81 -8.47 5.20 0.52
C ILE A 81 -7.60 5.63 1.70
N ALA A 82 -6.88 4.68 2.32
CA ALA A 82 -5.97 4.97 3.41
C ALA A 82 -4.85 5.93 2.98
N HIS A 83 -4.23 5.68 1.82
CA HIS A 83 -3.20 6.55 1.26
C HIS A 83 -3.70 7.99 1.06
N ASN A 84 -4.87 8.15 0.44
CA ASN A 84 -5.45 9.49 0.21
C ASN A 84 -5.73 10.22 1.54
N LEU A 85 -6.20 9.51 2.57
CA LEU A 85 -6.41 10.10 3.89
C LEU A 85 -5.10 10.56 4.53
N ILE A 86 -4.03 9.80 4.39
CA ILE A 86 -2.69 10.20 4.85
C ILE A 86 -2.23 11.47 4.14
N ILE A 87 -2.32 11.51 2.81
CA ILE A 87 -1.94 12.69 2.02
C ILE A 87 -2.79 13.91 2.40
N ASP A 88 -4.10 13.74 2.55
CA ASP A 88 -5.00 14.80 2.95
C ASP A 88 -4.66 15.33 4.36
N HIS A 89 -4.28 14.45 5.30
CA HIS A 89 -3.82 14.85 6.62
C HIS A 89 -2.57 15.74 6.53
N TYR A 90 -1.53 15.29 5.83
CA TYR A 90 -0.28 16.06 5.68
C TYR A 90 -0.49 17.36 4.90
N ARG A 91 -1.37 17.38 3.89
CA ARG A 91 -1.72 18.60 3.17
C ARG A 91 -2.37 19.63 4.07
N ARG A 92 -3.30 19.21 4.95
CA ARG A 92 -3.94 20.09 5.95
C ARG A 92 -2.93 20.57 6.99
N ALA A 93 -2.08 19.69 7.50
CA ALA A 93 -1.02 20.06 8.45
C ALA A 93 -0.05 21.09 7.83
N LYS A 94 0.36 20.90 6.56
CA LYS A 94 1.21 21.86 5.84
C LYS A 94 0.51 23.21 5.64
N HIS A 95 -0.78 23.23 5.33
CA HIS A 95 -1.55 24.49 5.24
C HIS A 95 -1.66 25.22 6.58
N MET A 96 -1.69 24.49 7.71
CA MET A 96 -1.64 25.09 9.05
C MET A 96 -0.23 25.57 9.43
N GLN A 97 0.83 24.94 8.90
CA GLN A 97 2.24 25.29 9.18
C GLN A 97 2.81 26.40 8.30
N VAL A 98 2.11 26.89 7.29
CA VAL A 98 2.55 28.07 6.50
C VAL A 98 2.67 29.34 7.37
N VAL A 99 2.34 29.27 8.65
CA VAL A 99 2.58 30.31 9.67
C VAL A 99 3.91 30.11 10.45
N SER A 100 4.61 28.97 10.31
CA SER A 100 5.90 28.74 11.01
C SER A 100 6.77 27.84 10.13
N GLY A 101 7.90 28.39 9.68
CA GLY A 101 8.85 27.66 8.84
C GLY A 101 9.55 26.54 9.59
N ASP A 102 9.87 25.48 8.98
CA ASP A 102 11.19 24.91 8.68
C ASP A 102 11.11 23.44 8.24
N ASP A 103 12.07 23.04 7.40
CA ASP A 103 12.18 21.76 6.70
C ASP A 103 12.43 20.56 7.61
N ASP A 104 11.69 19.45 7.38
CA ASP A 104 12.20 18.10 7.70
C ASP A 104 11.48 16.98 6.91
N ASP A 105 11.64 16.98 5.59
CA ASP A 105 10.95 16.05 4.68
C ASP A 105 11.79 14.81 4.26
N LYS A 106 12.86 14.46 5.01
CA LYS A 106 13.85 13.47 4.52
C LYS A 106 13.83 12.07 5.15
N ASN A 107 12.88 11.72 6.04
CA ASN A 107 13.03 10.48 6.80
C ASN A 107 11.87 9.46 6.75
N ILE A 108 10.95 9.55 5.78
CA ILE A 108 9.74 8.71 5.74
C ILE A 108 10.00 7.29 5.18
N PHE A 109 11.16 7.03 4.56
CA PHE A 109 11.34 5.86 3.69
C PHE A 109 11.95 4.60 4.33
N ASN A 110 12.26 4.58 5.62
CA ASN A 110 13.13 3.54 6.17
C ASN A 110 12.47 2.35 6.89
N THR A 111 11.14 2.18 6.86
CA THR A 111 10.55 1.06 7.62
C THR A 111 9.38 0.40 6.88
N ILE A 112 9.64 -0.66 6.12
CA ILE A 112 8.61 -1.48 5.50
C ILE A 112 8.67 -2.91 6.05
N GLY A 113 7.63 -3.33 6.78
CA GLY A 113 7.38 -4.70 7.18
C GLY A 113 6.14 -5.29 6.47
N ILE A 114 6.27 -6.44 5.82
CA ILE A 114 5.21 -7.16 5.12
C ILE A 114 4.83 -8.41 5.93
N PHE A 115 3.53 -8.68 6.11
CA PHE A 115 2.94 -9.85 6.77
C PHE A 115 1.86 -10.47 5.85
N ASP A 116 1.57 -11.70 5.73
CA ASP A 116 1.54 -12.95 6.47
C ASP A 116 1.10 -14.13 5.58
N SER A 117 1.63 -15.33 5.76
CA SER A 117 0.99 -16.64 5.53
C SER A 117 1.89 -17.80 5.99
N ASN A 118 1.34 -18.91 6.42
CA ASN A 118 1.84 -20.22 6.91
C ASN A 118 3.30 -20.35 7.41
N VAL A 119 3.51 -21.07 8.51
CA VAL A 119 4.72 -21.02 9.37
C VAL A 119 6.00 -21.50 8.66
N GLU A 120 5.97 -22.44 7.73
CA GLU A 120 7.15 -22.88 6.96
C GLU A 120 7.37 -22.02 5.69
N ASP A 121 6.30 -21.66 5.00
CA ASP A 121 6.33 -20.63 3.94
C ASP A 121 6.71 -19.25 4.48
N LYS A 122 6.43 -18.96 5.75
CA LYS A 122 6.76 -17.71 6.42
C LYS A 122 8.27 -17.46 6.48
N TYR A 123 9.08 -18.45 6.77
CA TYR A 123 10.53 -18.27 6.85
C TYR A 123 11.16 -18.07 5.47
N LEU A 124 10.77 -18.87 4.49
CA LEU A 124 11.27 -18.75 3.11
C LEU A 124 10.78 -17.47 2.42
N ASN A 125 9.52 -17.11 2.61
CA ASN A 125 8.97 -15.86 2.09
C ASN A 125 9.55 -14.64 2.80
N LYS A 126 9.77 -14.69 4.12
CA LYS A 126 10.41 -13.61 4.87
C LYS A 126 11.84 -13.37 4.39
N GLN A 127 12.61 -14.41 4.14
CA GLN A 127 13.96 -14.30 3.59
C GLN A 127 13.94 -13.72 2.17
N ARG A 128 13.09 -14.25 1.28
CA ARG A 128 12.90 -13.73 -0.09
C ARG A 128 12.47 -12.26 -0.10
N HIS A 129 11.57 -11.86 0.80
CA HIS A 129 11.13 -10.47 0.92
C HIS A 129 12.24 -9.55 1.43
N LEU A 130 13.05 -10.00 2.39
CA LEU A 130 14.20 -9.24 2.87
C LEU A 130 15.25 -9.06 1.77
N ASP A 131 15.50 -10.11 0.99
CA ASP A 131 16.46 -10.07 -0.11
C ASP A 131 15.97 -9.19 -1.27
N LEU A 132 14.67 -9.26 -1.60
CA LEU A 132 14.06 -8.36 -2.59
C LEU A 132 14.13 -6.89 -2.17
N ARG A 133 13.94 -6.59 -0.88
CA ARG A 133 14.09 -5.22 -0.36
C ARG A 133 15.50 -4.69 -0.51
N LYS A 134 16.51 -5.50 -0.12
CA LYS A 134 17.92 -5.13 -0.32
C LYS A 134 18.23 -4.85 -1.78
N LEU A 135 17.61 -5.61 -2.71
CA LEU A 135 17.77 -5.36 -4.14
C LEU A 135 17.08 -4.06 -4.59
N ILE A 136 15.90 -3.74 -4.05
CA ILE A 136 15.21 -2.48 -4.34
C ILE A 136 16.02 -1.29 -3.82
N ASP A 137 16.62 -1.41 -2.65
CA ASP A 137 17.44 -0.34 -2.05
C ASP A 137 18.79 -0.14 -2.78
N LEU A 138 19.21 -1.10 -3.60
CA LEU A 138 20.38 -0.98 -4.49
C LEU A 138 20.06 -0.32 -5.85
N LEU A 139 18.79 -0.05 -6.13
CA LEU A 139 18.42 0.68 -7.34
C LEU A 139 18.83 2.16 -7.22
N PRO A 140 19.08 2.84 -8.36
CA PRO A 140 19.16 4.31 -8.37
C PRO A 140 17.93 4.95 -7.72
N ASP A 141 18.10 6.06 -7.00
CA ASP A 141 17.06 6.69 -6.16
C ASP A 141 15.73 6.88 -6.88
N ASP A 142 15.76 7.40 -8.11
CA ASP A 142 14.57 7.61 -8.94
C ASP A 142 13.82 6.32 -9.25
N GLN A 143 14.54 5.22 -9.47
CA GLN A 143 13.97 3.92 -9.77
C GLN A 143 13.42 3.26 -8.49
N CYS A 144 14.17 3.35 -7.39
CA CYS A 144 13.76 2.89 -6.09
C CYS A 144 12.46 3.59 -5.64
N ALA A 145 12.40 4.92 -5.79
CA ALA A 145 11.23 5.71 -5.46
C ALA A 145 9.98 5.27 -6.24
N VAL A 146 10.09 5.14 -7.57
CA VAL A 146 8.96 4.71 -8.43
C VAL A 146 8.47 3.32 -8.06
N VAL A 147 9.37 2.37 -7.77
CA VAL A 147 8.99 1.02 -7.32
C VAL A 147 8.27 1.09 -5.98
N LYS A 148 8.79 1.84 -5.01
CA LYS A 148 8.15 2.03 -3.71
C LYS A 148 6.76 2.68 -3.86
N TYR A 149 6.65 3.76 -4.61
CA TYR A 149 5.37 4.43 -4.84
C TYR A 149 4.35 3.50 -5.49
N ARG A 150 4.75 2.71 -6.47
CA ARG A 150 3.82 1.82 -7.19
C ARG A 150 3.38 0.61 -6.36
N TYR A 151 4.33 -0.10 -5.72
CA TYR A 151 4.05 -1.39 -5.10
C TYR A 151 3.81 -1.33 -3.59
N VAL A 152 4.35 -0.32 -2.91
CA VAL A 152 4.14 -0.16 -1.47
C VAL A 152 2.98 0.78 -1.20
N TYR A 153 2.92 1.90 -1.94
CA TYR A 153 1.91 2.92 -1.75
C TYR A 153 0.72 2.81 -2.71
N ASP A 154 0.74 1.83 -3.62
CA ASP A 154 -0.30 1.53 -4.64
C ASP A 154 -0.71 2.76 -5.48
N MET A 155 0.24 3.68 -5.70
CA MET A 155 0.02 4.90 -6.48
C MET A 155 -0.10 4.59 -7.96
N SER A 156 -0.97 5.31 -8.66
CA SER A 156 -0.99 5.32 -10.13
C SER A 156 0.24 6.05 -10.69
N PHE A 157 0.62 5.76 -11.93
CA PHE A 157 1.74 6.49 -12.56
C PHE A 157 1.48 7.98 -12.74
N LYS A 158 0.23 8.41 -12.78
CA LYS A 158 -0.15 9.82 -12.78
C LYS A 158 0.18 10.47 -11.43
N GLU A 159 -0.24 9.84 -10.33
CA GLU A 159 0.08 10.33 -8.98
C GLU A 159 1.58 10.34 -8.71
N ILE A 160 2.31 9.32 -9.18
CA ILE A 160 3.78 9.28 -9.08
C ILE A 160 4.43 10.42 -9.88
N ALA A 161 3.93 10.69 -11.09
CA ALA A 161 4.42 11.76 -11.93
C ALA A 161 4.19 13.12 -11.27
N ASP A 162 2.98 13.35 -10.75
CA ASP A 162 2.61 14.59 -10.04
C ASP A 162 3.45 14.77 -8.76
N LEU A 163 3.66 13.71 -7.99
CA LEU A 163 4.46 13.75 -6.75
C LEU A 163 5.95 14.00 -7.02
N THR A 164 6.50 13.40 -8.08
CA THR A 164 7.95 13.49 -8.39
C THR A 164 8.29 14.62 -9.36
N GLY A 165 7.31 15.39 -9.80
CA GLY A 165 7.50 16.53 -10.71
C GLY A 165 7.98 16.13 -12.11
N VAL A 166 7.63 14.91 -12.58
CA VAL A 166 8.04 14.42 -13.90
C VAL A 166 6.83 14.06 -14.76
N SER A 167 7.05 13.82 -16.06
CA SER A 167 5.98 13.32 -16.93
C SER A 167 5.59 11.87 -16.59
N ILE A 168 4.34 11.49 -16.90
CA ILE A 168 3.87 10.10 -16.76
C ILE A 168 4.77 9.14 -17.54
N ASN A 169 5.20 9.53 -18.73
CA ASN A 169 6.12 8.73 -19.56
C ASN A 169 7.48 8.54 -18.88
N THR A 170 7.99 9.56 -18.20
CA THR A 170 9.22 9.47 -17.40
C THR A 170 9.05 8.51 -16.23
N ALA A 171 7.93 8.57 -15.50
CA ALA A 171 7.64 7.65 -14.40
C ALA A 171 7.52 6.20 -14.90
N LEU A 172 6.86 5.97 -16.04
CA LEU A 172 6.80 4.65 -16.71
C LEU A 172 8.19 4.16 -17.14
N GLY A 173 9.00 5.05 -17.70
CA GLY A 173 10.39 4.76 -18.09
C GLY A 173 11.25 4.34 -16.88
N ARG A 174 11.19 5.08 -15.79
CA ARG A 174 11.87 4.76 -14.52
C ARG A 174 11.46 3.38 -14.00
N MET A 175 10.16 3.06 -14.02
CA MET A 175 9.67 1.74 -13.63
C MET A 175 10.22 0.62 -14.53
N ARG A 176 10.20 0.83 -15.86
CA ARG A 176 10.74 -0.14 -16.81
C ARG A 176 12.22 -0.44 -16.54
N TYR A 177 13.03 0.60 -16.33
CA TYR A 177 14.47 0.42 -16.03
C TYR A 177 14.67 -0.20 -14.65
N ALA A 178 13.87 0.14 -13.64
CA ALA A 178 13.90 -0.50 -12.34
C ALA A 178 13.70 -2.02 -12.45
N LEU A 179 12.68 -2.47 -13.19
CA LEU A 179 12.42 -3.90 -13.40
C LEU A 179 13.55 -4.60 -14.17
N ILE A 180 14.16 -3.94 -15.16
CA ILE A 180 15.31 -4.48 -15.89
C ILE A 180 16.50 -4.66 -14.93
N ASN A 181 16.80 -3.67 -14.13
CA ASN A 181 17.90 -3.71 -13.17
C ASN A 181 17.67 -4.75 -12.07
N LEU A 182 16.46 -4.85 -11.52
CA LEU A 182 16.10 -5.88 -10.54
C LEU A 182 16.29 -7.29 -11.14
N ARG A 183 15.82 -7.52 -12.37
CA ARG A 183 16.03 -8.82 -13.04
C ARG A 183 17.51 -9.16 -13.19
N LYS A 184 18.34 -8.21 -13.61
CA LYS A 184 19.80 -8.40 -13.72
C LYS A 184 20.41 -8.76 -12.35
N MET A 185 20.06 -8.03 -11.30
CA MET A 185 20.57 -8.28 -9.95
C MET A 185 20.13 -9.64 -9.39
N ILE A 186 18.89 -10.07 -9.66
CA ILE A 186 18.36 -11.38 -9.25
C ILE A 186 19.15 -12.49 -9.97
N THR A 187 19.36 -12.37 -11.28
CA THR A 187 20.11 -13.37 -12.07
C THR A 187 21.57 -13.46 -11.63
N GLN A 188 22.21 -12.32 -11.29
CA GLN A 188 23.61 -12.29 -10.83
C GLN A 188 23.81 -12.87 -9.43
N LYS A 189 22.80 -12.79 -8.56
CA LYS A 189 22.90 -13.28 -7.17
C LYS A 189 22.45 -14.73 -6.97
N ASP A 190 22.11 -15.48 -8.04
CA ASP A 190 21.57 -16.85 -7.95
C ASP A 190 20.39 -16.98 -6.95
N LEU A 191 19.63 -15.88 -6.74
CA LEU A 191 18.53 -15.82 -5.79
C LEU A 191 17.25 -16.52 -6.27
N VAL A 192 17.31 -17.14 -7.46
CA VAL A 192 16.24 -17.95 -8.04
C VAL A 192 16.77 -19.35 -8.30
N LYS A 193 17.09 -20.09 -7.25
CA LYS A 193 16.91 -21.54 -7.28
C LYS A 193 15.52 -21.84 -6.76
N ILE A 194 14.61 -22.02 -7.71
CA ILE A 194 13.33 -22.69 -7.50
C ILE A 194 13.59 -24.19 -7.39
#